data_d75fe20d02ad7c87e225a8cf23b6a719
#
_entry.id   d75fe20d02ad7c87e225a8cf23b6a719
#
_cell.length_a   1.000
_cell.length_b   1.000
_cell.length_c   1.000
_cell.angle_alpha   90.00
_cell.angle_beta   90.00
_cell.angle_gamma   90.00
#
_symmetry.space_group_name_H-M   'P 1'
#
loop_
_entity.id
_entity.type
_entity.pdbx_description
1 polymer ?
#
loop_
_entity_poly.entity_id
_entity_poly.type
_entity_poly.pdbx_seq_one_letter_code
_entity_poly.pdbx_strand_id
1 'polypeptide(L)'
;RPALELVLFGGRALRAFPLHDVGESLIARYWRPDGRSEGEPYRLLPMYKQAVSVLREQVTIAANFVEVYLAKESHGGRVGINLLTKMQMPTLASLYGAMLAGVDAVLMGAGIPREIPGALDALAMHAPATLRLDVADDAGGEPTLLEFSPLRHGAVGAPLRRPAFYAIVSAHSLATTLHRKANGRVDGFVAEGAVAGGHNAPPRGALQLNDRGEPTYG
;
A
#
# COMPACT_ATOMS: atom_id res chain seq x y z
N ARG A 1 -7.94 26.69 -5.24
CA ARG A 1 -7.29 26.16 -6.47
C ARG A 1 -6.82 24.70 -6.32
N PRO A 2 -6.15 24.24 -5.23
CA PRO A 2 -5.71 22.84 -5.13
C PRO A 2 -6.86 21.82 -5.17
N ALA A 3 -8.01 22.13 -4.58
CA ALA A 3 -9.17 21.25 -4.59
C ALA A 3 -9.76 21.05 -6.00
N LEU A 4 -9.74 22.08 -6.83
CA LEU A 4 -10.25 22.01 -8.20
C LEU A 4 -9.34 21.16 -9.10
N GLU A 5 -8.02 21.24 -8.91
CA GLU A 5 -7.04 20.42 -9.63
C GLU A 5 -7.15 18.94 -9.24
N LEU A 6 -7.21 18.63 -7.96
CA LEU A 6 -7.42 17.26 -7.47
C LEU A 6 -8.73 16.67 -8.01
N VAL A 7 -9.75 17.50 -8.11
CA VAL A 7 -11.07 17.21 -8.64
C VAL A 7 -11.03 16.89 -10.13
N LEU A 8 -10.36 17.70 -10.95
CA LEU A 8 -10.23 17.49 -12.39
C LEU A 8 -9.34 16.28 -12.73
N PHE A 9 -8.22 16.14 -12.06
CA PHE A 9 -7.26 15.05 -12.27
C PHE A 9 -7.81 13.72 -11.73
N GLY A 10 -8.38 13.70 -10.55
CA GLY A 10 -8.99 12.50 -9.95
C GLY A 10 -10.16 11.96 -10.78
N GLY A 11 -11.02 12.83 -11.31
CA GLY A 11 -12.12 12.43 -12.19
C GLY A 11 -11.65 11.81 -13.51
N ARG A 12 -10.53 12.28 -14.08
CA ARG A 12 -9.92 11.69 -15.29
C ARG A 12 -9.33 10.30 -14.97
N ALA A 13 -8.59 10.16 -13.90
CA ALA A 13 -8.03 8.90 -13.47
C ALA A 13 -9.12 7.87 -13.14
N LEU A 14 -10.20 8.27 -12.47
CA LEU A 14 -11.31 7.38 -12.17
C LEU A 14 -12.08 6.93 -13.41
N ARG A 15 -12.08 7.70 -14.51
CA ARG A 15 -12.62 7.23 -15.79
C ARG A 15 -11.76 6.15 -16.44
N ALA A 16 -10.45 6.15 -16.17
CA ALA A 16 -9.52 5.10 -16.61
C ALA A 16 -9.44 3.91 -15.63
N PHE A 17 -10.16 3.99 -14.52
CA PHE A 17 -10.14 2.96 -13.48
C PHE A 17 -10.80 1.66 -13.99
N PRO A 18 -10.10 0.51 -13.98
CA PRO A 18 -10.62 -0.72 -14.60
C PRO A 18 -11.89 -1.28 -13.94
N LEU A 19 -12.12 -0.98 -12.67
CA LEU A 19 -13.35 -1.37 -11.97
C LEU A 19 -14.40 -0.25 -12.14
N HIS A 20 -14.97 -0.14 -13.34
CA HIS A 20 -15.82 0.98 -13.76
C HIS A 20 -17.00 1.22 -12.81
N ASP A 21 -17.75 0.16 -12.46
CA ASP A 21 -18.91 0.27 -11.54
C ASP A 21 -18.52 0.83 -10.19
N VAL A 22 -17.35 0.43 -9.68
CA VAL A 22 -16.78 0.97 -8.43
C VAL A 22 -16.44 2.45 -8.60
N GLY A 23 -15.77 2.82 -9.69
CA GLY A 23 -15.40 4.20 -10.00
C GLY A 23 -16.63 5.11 -10.07
N GLU A 24 -17.67 4.71 -10.82
CA GLU A 24 -18.93 5.45 -10.95
C GLU A 24 -19.64 5.59 -9.60
N SER A 25 -19.73 4.51 -8.83
CA SER A 25 -20.33 4.53 -7.49
C SER A 25 -19.62 5.49 -6.55
N LEU A 26 -18.28 5.53 -6.58
CA LEU A 26 -17.49 6.45 -5.75
C LEU A 26 -17.67 7.90 -6.19
N ILE A 27 -17.69 8.16 -7.49
CA ILE A 27 -17.99 9.50 -8.05
C ILE A 27 -19.37 9.96 -7.59
N ALA A 28 -20.41 9.16 -7.81
CA ALA A 28 -21.77 9.49 -7.42
C ALA A 28 -21.91 9.75 -5.90
N ARG A 29 -21.12 9.03 -5.11
CA ARG A 29 -21.17 9.13 -3.65
C ARG A 29 -20.44 10.34 -3.09
N TYR A 30 -19.25 10.64 -3.59
CA TYR A 30 -18.32 11.58 -2.97
C TYR A 30 -18.06 12.85 -3.78
N TRP A 31 -18.31 12.81 -5.08
CA TRP A 31 -18.11 13.96 -5.94
C TRP A 31 -19.17 15.04 -5.73
N ARG A 32 -18.75 16.30 -5.75
CA ARG A 32 -19.59 17.48 -5.67
C ARG A 32 -19.13 18.46 -6.74
N PRO A 33 -19.75 18.45 -7.95
CA PRO A 33 -19.32 19.30 -9.08
C PRO A 33 -19.33 20.79 -8.73
N ASP A 34 -20.32 21.23 -7.97
CA ASP A 34 -20.48 22.63 -7.55
C ASP A 34 -19.78 22.96 -6.23
N GLY A 35 -18.98 22.03 -5.73
CA GLY A 35 -18.38 22.14 -4.41
C GLY A 35 -19.32 21.80 -3.28
N ARG A 36 -18.92 22.16 -2.08
CA ARG A 36 -19.67 21.95 -0.85
C ARG A 36 -20.24 23.28 -0.36
N SER A 37 -21.50 23.29 0.07
CA SER A 37 -22.11 24.46 0.66
C SER A 37 -21.43 24.84 1.99
N GLU A 38 -21.48 26.12 2.34
CA GLU A 38 -20.97 26.58 3.64
C GLU A 38 -21.73 25.89 4.79
N GLY A 39 -20.97 25.36 5.75
CA GLY A 39 -21.52 24.58 6.87
C GLY A 39 -21.92 23.14 6.59
N GLU A 40 -21.93 22.69 5.33
CA GLU A 40 -22.18 21.29 5.00
C GLU A 40 -21.00 20.40 5.46
N PRO A 41 -21.23 19.32 6.25
CA PRO A 41 -20.15 18.45 6.67
C PRO A 41 -19.61 17.60 5.50
N TYR A 42 -18.33 17.23 5.55
CA TYR A 42 -17.77 16.25 4.63
C TYR A 42 -18.43 14.88 4.83
N ARG A 43 -18.71 14.20 3.72
CA ARG A 43 -19.16 12.81 3.79
C ARG A 43 -18.00 11.93 4.28
N LEU A 44 -18.20 11.32 5.44
CA LEU A 44 -17.17 10.51 6.07
C LEU A 44 -16.92 9.21 5.29
N LEU A 45 -15.67 8.79 5.26
CA LEU A 45 -15.28 7.47 4.80
C LEU A 45 -15.55 6.42 5.89
N PRO A 46 -15.92 5.18 5.52
CA PRO A 46 -16.02 4.11 6.49
C PRO A 46 -14.69 3.90 7.23
N MET A 47 -14.76 3.68 8.54
CA MET A 47 -13.59 3.37 9.35
C MET A 47 -13.10 1.95 9.06
N TYR A 48 -11.78 1.74 9.19
CA TYR A 48 -11.22 0.41 9.21
C TYR A 48 -11.65 -0.32 10.48
N LYS A 49 -12.06 -1.57 10.32
CA LYS A 49 -12.35 -2.54 11.36
C LYS A 49 -11.70 -3.86 10.95
N GLN A 50 -11.56 -4.83 11.85
CA GLN A 50 -11.01 -6.15 11.52
C GLN A 50 -11.72 -6.77 10.30
N ALA A 51 -13.05 -6.75 10.27
CA ALA A 51 -13.82 -7.03 9.06
C ALA A 51 -13.93 -5.73 8.24
N VAL A 52 -13.10 -5.58 7.22
CA VAL A 52 -13.09 -4.38 6.37
C VAL A 52 -14.34 -4.37 5.48
N SER A 53 -15.04 -3.25 5.45
CA SER A 53 -16.20 -3.10 4.57
C SER A 53 -15.79 -2.98 3.10
N VAL A 54 -16.62 -3.51 2.21
CA VAL A 54 -16.42 -3.44 0.75
C VAL A 54 -16.18 -2.00 0.29
N LEU A 55 -16.99 -1.05 0.77
CA LEU A 55 -16.82 0.37 0.44
C LEU A 55 -15.46 0.91 0.88
N ARG A 56 -14.95 0.52 2.05
CA ARG A 56 -13.63 0.97 2.52
C ARG A 56 -12.50 0.42 1.65
N GLU A 57 -12.59 -0.84 1.25
CA GLU A 57 -11.66 -1.44 0.30
C GLU A 57 -11.71 -0.72 -1.05
N GLN A 58 -12.92 -0.49 -1.61
CA GLN A 58 -13.13 0.20 -2.89
C GLN A 58 -12.50 1.60 -2.89
N VAL A 59 -12.73 2.39 -1.84
CA VAL A 59 -12.11 3.70 -1.70
C VAL A 59 -10.58 3.60 -1.67
N THR A 60 -10.04 2.60 -0.96
CA THR A 60 -8.59 2.42 -0.86
C THR A 60 -7.99 1.99 -2.20
N ILE A 61 -8.62 1.05 -2.92
CA ILE A 61 -8.20 0.63 -4.25
C ILE A 61 -8.19 1.84 -5.21
N ALA A 62 -9.30 2.57 -5.28
CA ALA A 62 -9.44 3.71 -6.18
C ALA A 62 -8.43 4.82 -5.87
N ALA A 63 -8.20 5.15 -4.59
CA ALA A 63 -7.23 6.17 -4.20
C ALA A 63 -5.81 5.81 -4.65
N ASN A 64 -5.36 4.58 -4.39
CA ASN A 64 -4.02 4.14 -4.79
C ASN A 64 -3.88 4.00 -6.32
N PHE A 65 -4.95 3.60 -7.00
CA PHE A 65 -4.98 3.64 -8.47
C PHE A 65 -4.77 5.05 -8.99
N VAL A 66 -5.56 6.02 -8.51
CA VAL A 66 -5.51 7.42 -8.94
C VAL A 66 -4.11 8.02 -8.75
N GLU A 67 -3.51 7.83 -7.58
CA GLU A 67 -2.18 8.35 -7.27
C GLU A 67 -1.12 7.80 -8.23
N VAL A 68 -1.10 6.48 -8.45
CA VAL A 68 -0.12 5.86 -9.36
C VAL A 68 -0.41 6.21 -10.82
N TYR A 69 -1.68 6.23 -11.23
CA TYR A 69 -2.08 6.61 -12.59
C TYR A 69 -1.60 8.02 -12.93
N LEU A 70 -1.88 8.99 -12.06
CA LEU A 70 -1.45 10.37 -12.25
C LEU A 70 0.09 10.51 -12.21
N ALA A 71 0.74 9.79 -11.31
CA ALA A 71 2.20 9.78 -11.24
C ALA A 71 2.87 9.23 -12.51
N LYS A 72 2.18 8.36 -13.26
CA LYS A 72 2.70 7.78 -14.53
C LYS A 72 2.39 8.62 -15.75
N GLU A 73 1.59 9.69 -15.62
CA GLU A 73 1.24 10.53 -16.77
C GLU A 73 2.44 11.33 -17.28
N SER A 74 2.48 11.50 -18.59
CA SER A 74 3.41 12.41 -19.31
C SER A 74 4.90 12.05 -19.23
N HIS A 75 5.26 10.83 -18.78
CA HIS A 75 6.65 10.37 -18.82
C HIS A 75 6.77 8.83 -18.93
N GLY A 76 7.93 8.37 -19.40
CA GLY A 76 8.28 6.93 -19.46
C GLY A 76 9.06 6.41 -18.24
N GLY A 77 9.18 7.20 -17.18
CA GLY A 77 9.90 6.82 -15.96
C GLY A 77 9.19 5.76 -15.14
N ARG A 78 9.93 5.08 -14.28
CA ARG A 78 9.36 4.12 -13.34
C ARG A 78 8.70 4.84 -12.17
N VAL A 79 7.56 4.33 -11.73
CA VAL A 79 6.82 4.81 -10.56
C VAL A 79 6.79 3.72 -9.50
N GLY A 80 7.20 4.05 -8.29
CA GLY A 80 7.12 3.18 -7.12
C GLY A 80 6.19 3.75 -6.05
N ILE A 81 5.67 2.89 -5.20
CA ILE A 81 4.97 3.27 -3.97
C ILE A 81 5.78 2.84 -2.76
N ASN A 82 5.73 3.65 -1.71
CA ASN A 82 6.32 3.31 -0.42
C ASN A 82 5.21 3.12 0.62
N LEU A 83 5.16 1.95 1.23
CA LEU A 83 4.19 1.59 2.25
C LEU A 83 4.88 1.21 3.56
N LEU A 84 4.17 1.37 4.66
CA LEU A 84 4.65 0.98 5.99
C LEU A 84 4.03 -0.36 6.40
N THR A 85 4.86 -1.33 6.79
CA THR A 85 4.38 -2.62 7.31
C THR A 85 3.44 -2.47 8.51
N LYS A 86 3.64 -1.44 9.32
CA LYS A 86 2.79 -1.10 10.48
C LYS A 86 1.36 -0.70 10.10
N MET A 87 1.14 -0.22 8.88
CA MET A 87 -0.16 0.19 8.38
C MET A 87 -0.90 -1.00 7.76
N GLN A 88 -1.15 -2.04 8.55
CA GLN A 88 -1.58 -3.35 8.09
C GLN A 88 -2.92 -3.33 7.34
N MET A 89 -3.94 -2.70 7.92
CA MET A 89 -5.33 -2.76 7.46
C MET A 89 -5.55 -2.36 5.98
N PRO A 90 -4.95 -1.27 5.46
CA PRO A 90 -5.14 -0.86 4.07
C PRO A 90 -4.22 -1.59 3.08
N THR A 91 -3.22 -2.35 3.53
CA THR A 91 -2.08 -2.79 2.71
C THR A 91 -2.51 -3.54 1.45
N LEU A 92 -3.33 -4.58 1.57
CA LEU A 92 -3.71 -5.41 0.41
C LEU A 92 -4.51 -4.62 -0.63
N ALA A 93 -5.48 -3.82 -0.20
CA ALA A 93 -6.26 -2.97 -1.08
C ALA A 93 -5.41 -1.87 -1.74
N SER A 94 -4.44 -1.31 -1.01
CA SER A 94 -3.50 -0.32 -1.54
C SER A 94 -2.59 -0.92 -2.61
N LEU A 95 -2.02 -2.09 -2.34
CA LEU A 95 -1.20 -2.82 -3.32
C LEU A 95 -1.99 -3.12 -4.59
N TYR A 96 -3.22 -3.62 -4.43
CA TYR A 96 -4.05 -3.96 -5.58
C TYR A 96 -4.41 -2.74 -6.42
N GLY A 97 -4.79 -1.62 -5.80
CA GLY A 97 -5.07 -0.36 -6.50
C GLY A 97 -3.86 0.17 -7.29
N ALA A 98 -2.69 0.14 -6.68
CA ALA A 98 -1.45 0.54 -7.34
C ALA A 98 -1.07 -0.40 -8.50
N MET A 99 -1.30 -1.72 -8.36
CA MET A 99 -1.07 -2.71 -9.41
C MET A 99 -2.00 -2.54 -10.60
N LEU A 100 -3.26 -2.19 -10.37
CA LEU A 100 -4.21 -1.85 -11.45
C LEU A 100 -3.73 -0.66 -12.29
N ALA A 101 -3.03 0.30 -11.69
CA ALA A 101 -2.42 1.42 -12.39
C ALA A 101 -1.02 1.10 -12.97
N GLY A 102 -0.55 -0.13 -12.83
CA GLY A 102 0.72 -0.58 -13.38
C GLY A 102 1.95 -0.03 -12.65
N VAL A 103 1.90 0.07 -11.32
CA VAL A 103 3.05 0.46 -10.50
C VAL A 103 4.27 -0.42 -10.82
N ASP A 104 5.47 0.17 -10.88
CA ASP A 104 6.69 -0.53 -11.26
C ASP A 104 7.40 -1.17 -10.07
N ALA A 105 7.29 -0.56 -8.90
CA ALA A 105 7.97 -1.01 -7.70
C ALA A 105 7.13 -0.75 -6.44
N VAL A 106 7.27 -1.66 -5.46
CA VAL A 106 6.75 -1.49 -4.10
C VAL A 106 7.94 -1.50 -3.15
N LEU A 107 8.08 -0.42 -2.38
CA LEU A 107 9.06 -0.31 -1.31
C LEU A 107 8.31 -0.44 0.02
N MET A 108 8.85 -1.22 0.96
CA MET A 108 8.18 -1.41 2.24
C MET A 108 9.16 -1.59 3.39
N GLY A 109 8.92 -0.83 4.46
CA GLY A 109 9.72 -0.84 5.68
C GLY A 109 8.87 -0.66 6.93
N ALA A 110 9.48 -0.18 8.00
CA ALA A 110 8.84 0.00 9.31
C ALA A 110 8.20 -1.30 9.85
N GLY A 111 8.92 -2.41 9.73
CA GLY A 111 8.53 -3.76 10.14
C GLY A 111 9.20 -4.80 9.25
N ILE A 112 8.71 -6.03 9.30
CA ILE A 112 9.27 -7.16 8.53
C ILE A 112 8.22 -7.62 7.49
N PRO A 113 8.27 -7.11 6.24
CA PRO A 113 7.26 -7.35 5.21
C PRO A 113 7.42 -8.73 4.54
N ARG A 114 7.45 -9.80 5.35
CA ARG A 114 7.76 -11.16 4.90
C ARG A 114 6.69 -11.78 4.01
N GLU A 115 5.44 -11.37 4.18
CA GLU A 115 4.28 -11.94 3.47
C GLU A 115 3.89 -11.14 2.22
N ILE A 116 4.47 -9.96 2.04
CA ILE A 116 4.15 -9.07 0.92
C ILE A 116 4.50 -9.65 -0.44
N PRO A 117 5.66 -10.30 -0.65
CA PRO A 117 5.97 -10.91 -1.95
C PRO A 117 4.90 -11.88 -2.44
N GLY A 118 4.45 -12.81 -1.58
CA GLY A 118 3.39 -13.76 -1.92
C GLY A 118 2.02 -13.08 -2.13
N ALA A 119 1.74 -12.02 -1.36
CA ALA A 119 0.54 -11.22 -1.60
C ALA A 119 0.56 -10.56 -2.98
N LEU A 120 1.71 -10.01 -3.41
CA LEU A 120 1.87 -9.45 -4.77
C LEU A 120 1.69 -10.50 -5.86
N ASP A 121 2.21 -11.72 -5.64
CA ASP A 121 2.04 -12.83 -6.58
C ASP A 121 0.57 -13.22 -6.72
N ALA A 122 -0.17 -13.34 -5.61
CA ALA A 122 -1.59 -13.64 -5.61
C ALA A 122 -2.43 -12.52 -6.27
N LEU A 123 -2.19 -11.27 -5.89
CA LEU A 123 -2.91 -10.12 -6.43
C LEU A 123 -2.66 -9.92 -7.93
N ALA A 124 -1.48 -10.28 -8.43
CA ALA A 124 -1.18 -10.26 -9.86
C ALA A 124 -2.08 -11.21 -10.65
N MET A 125 -2.49 -12.31 -10.05
CA MET A 125 -3.39 -13.30 -10.64
C MET A 125 -4.87 -13.03 -10.30
N HIS A 126 -5.20 -11.87 -9.74
CA HIS A 126 -6.54 -11.54 -9.19
C HIS A 126 -7.03 -12.56 -8.15
N ALA A 127 -6.11 -13.29 -7.54
CA ALA A 127 -6.43 -14.26 -6.49
C ALA A 127 -6.53 -13.59 -5.11
N PRO A 128 -7.27 -14.22 -4.16
CA PRO A 128 -7.29 -13.78 -2.78
C PRO A 128 -5.89 -13.74 -2.16
N ALA A 129 -5.63 -12.71 -1.36
CA ALA A 129 -4.39 -12.55 -0.61
C ALA A 129 -4.69 -12.36 0.88
N THR A 130 -3.78 -12.84 1.72
CA THR A 130 -3.88 -12.72 3.18
C THR A 130 -2.61 -12.15 3.77
N LEU A 131 -2.75 -11.42 4.87
CA LEU A 131 -1.65 -10.99 5.72
C LEU A 131 -2.00 -11.33 7.17
N ARG A 132 -1.00 -11.73 7.95
CA ARG A 132 -1.16 -11.83 9.39
C ARG A 132 -1.35 -10.43 9.98
N LEU A 133 -2.40 -10.26 10.76
CA LEU A 133 -2.66 -9.04 11.51
C LEU A 133 -2.03 -9.17 12.91
N ASP A 134 -1.08 -8.30 13.21
CA ASP A 134 -0.49 -8.21 14.54
C ASP A 134 -1.46 -7.44 15.46
N VAL A 135 -2.05 -8.15 16.42
CA VAL A 135 -2.98 -7.59 17.39
C VAL A 135 -2.25 -7.47 18.74
N ALA A 136 -2.29 -6.28 19.34
CA ALA A 136 -1.76 -6.10 20.69
C ALA A 136 -2.57 -6.93 21.69
N ASP A 137 -1.89 -7.48 22.69
CA ASP A 137 -2.50 -8.28 23.75
C ASP A 137 -3.22 -9.57 23.27
N ASP A 138 -2.82 -10.10 22.10
CA ASP A 138 -3.32 -11.39 21.64
C ASP A 138 -2.86 -12.51 22.61
N ALA A 139 -3.81 -13.12 23.28
CA ALA A 139 -3.58 -14.15 24.32
C ALA A 139 -3.07 -15.50 23.75
N GLY A 140 -2.56 -15.55 22.51
CA GLY A 140 -1.94 -16.75 21.92
C GLY A 140 -2.93 -17.72 21.27
N GLY A 141 -4.01 -17.21 20.69
CA GLY A 141 -4.94 -17.96 19.85
C GLY A 141 -4.45 -18.17 18.41
N GLU A 142 -5.35 -18.62 17.54
CA GLU A 142 -5.08 -18.68 16.10
C GLU A 142 -4.76 -17.28 15.56
N PRO A 143 -3.78 -17.16 14.64
CA PRO A 143 -3.38 -15.87 14.11
C PRO A 143 -4.56 -15.19 13.40
N THR A 144 -4.83 -13.95 13.77
CA THR A 144 -5.80 -13.14 13.05
C THR A 144 -5.28 -12.82 11.64
N LEU A 145 -6.08 -13.13 10.63
CA LEU A 145 -5.74 -12.86 9.24
C LEU A 145 -6.54 -11.68 8.70
N LEU A 146 -5.86 -10.82 7.98
CA LEU A 146 -6.46 -9.82 7.11
C LEU A 146 -6.61 -10.44 5.72
N GLU A 147 -7.83 -10.56 5.24
CA GLU A 147 -8.14 -11.14 3.94
C GLU A 147 -8.61 -10.08 2.96
N PHE A 148 -8.19 -10.21 1.72
CA PHE A 148 -8.63 -9.37 0.61
C PHE A 148 -8.80 -10.20 -0.66
N SER A 149 -9.92 -10.03 -1.34
CA SER A 149 -10.21 -10.73 -2.60
C SER A 149 -10.55 -9.72 -3.71
N PRO A 150 -9.74 -9.61 -4.76
CA PRO A 150 -10.05 -8.78 -5.92
C PRO A 150 -11.41 -9.09 -6.56
N LEU A 151 -11.84 -10.36 -6.55
CA LEU A 151 -13.11 -10.81 -7.13
C LEU A 151 -14.33 -10.17 -6.44
N ARG A 152 -14.24 -9.81 -5.17
CA ARG A 152 -15.32 -9.09 -4.44
C ARG A 152 -15.60 -7.70 -5.01
N HIS A 153 -14.69 -7.17 -5.81
CA HIS A 153 -14.77 -5.84 -6.41
C HIS A 153 -14.97 -5.90 -7.93
N GLY A 154 -15.32 -7.07 -8.48
CA GLY A 154 -15.55 -7.24 -9.89
C GLY A 154 -14.27 -7.36 -10.73
N ALA A 155 -13.14 -7.65 -10.10
CA ALA A 155 -11.88 -7.85 -10.81
C ALA A 155 -11.96 -9.08 -11.71
N VAL A 156 -11.76 -8.86 -13.00
CA VAL A 156 -11.72 -9.90 -14.05
C VAL A 156 -10.70 -9.48 -15.11
N GLY A 157 -10.12 -10.43 -15.81
CA GLY A 157 -9.25 -10.14 -16.95
C GLY A 157 -7.90 -10.85 -16.89
N ALA A 158 -6.98 -10.36 -17.72
CA ALA A 158 -5.63 -10.90 -17.77
C ALA A 158 -4.84 -10.58 -16.47
N PRO A 159 -3.88 -11.43 -16.11
CA PRO A 159 -3.02 -11.18 -14.98
C PRO A 159 -2.34 -9.81 -15.05
N LEU A 160 -2.23 -9.15 -13.89
CA LEU A 160 -1.52 -7.88 -13.77
C LEU A 160 0.00 -8.11 -13.79
N ARG A 161 0.74 -7.10 -14.25
CA ARG A 161 2.20 -7.12 -14.08
C ARG A 161 2.54 -7.01 -12.60
N ARG A 162 3.21 -8.03 -12.05
CA ARG A 162 3.72 -7.98 -10.68
C ARG A 162 4.82 -6.91 -10.57
N PRO A 163 4.70 -5.93 -9.67
CA PRO A 163 5.76 -4.95 -9.44
C PRO A 163 7.00 -5.58 -8.79
N ALA A 164 8.16 -4.97 -8.98
CA ALA A 164 9.35 -5.32 -8.20
C ALA A 164 9.12 -4.98 -6.72
N PHE A 165 9.59 -5.86 -5.83
CA PHE A 165 9.48 -5.64 -4.39
C PHE A 165 10.83 -5.38 -3.76
N TYR A 166 10.97 -4.24 -3.08
CA TYR A 166 12.16 -3.83 -2.36
C TYR A 166 11.85 -3.66 -0.88
N ALA A 167 12.46 -4.50 -0.04
CA ALA A 167 12.34 -4.34 1.40
C ALA A 167 13.34 -3.29 1.90
N ILE A 168 12.87 -2.36 2.73
CA ILE A 168 13.72 -1.36 3.39
C ILE A 168 14.29 -2.02 4.64
N VAL A 169 15.61 -2.03 4.75
CA VAL A 169 16.33 -2.73 5.81
C VAL A 169 17.44 -1.85 6.39
N SER A 170 17.63 -1.91 7.70
CA SER A 170 18.71 -1.22 8.41
C SER A 170 19.79 -2.16 8.93
N ALA A 171 19.63 -3.47 8.74
CA ALA A 171 20.58 -4.47 9.23
C ALA A 171 20.71 -5.65 8.26
N HIS A 172 21.93 -6.17 8.12
CA HIS A 172 22.23 -7.35 7.32
C HIS A 172 21.41 -8.58 7.75
N SER A 173 21.22 -8.77 9.06
CA SER A 173 20.44 -9.89 9.60
C SER A 173 18.98 -9.86 9.13
N LEU A 174 18.37 -8.66 8.98
CA LEU A 174 17.03 -8.50 8.46
C LEU A 174 16.97 -8.83 6.97
N ALA A 175 17.92 -8.32 6.17
CA ALA A 175 18.02 -8.66 4.75
C ALA A 175 18.14 -10.17 4.54
N THR A 176 19.03 -10.83 5.28
CA THR A 176 19.20 -12.29 5.24
C THR A 176 17.92 -13.04 5.63
N THR A 177 17.21 -12.55 6.65
CA THR A 177 15.95 -13.15 7.08
C THR A 177 14.89 -13.06 5.99
N LEU A 178 14.74 -11.88 5.37
CA LEU A 178 13.78 -11.67 4.29
C LEU A 178 14.13 -12.49 3.06
N HIS A 179 15.42 -12.52 2.67
CA HIS A 179 15.88 -13.33 1.54
C HIS A 179 15.53 -14.82 1.70
N ARG A 180 15.66 -15.35 2.93
CA ARG A 180 15.45 -16.79 3.20
C ARG A 180 14.01 -17.17 3.55
N LYS A 181 13.23 -16.26 4.13
CA LYS A 181 11.94 -16.58 4.80
C LYS A 181 10.76 -15.79 4.26
N ALA A 182 10.94 -14.94 3.26
CA ALA A 182 9.80 -14.34 2.58
C ALA A 182 9.02 -15.43 1.82
N ASN A 183 7.70 -15.25 1.74
CA ASN A 183 6.80 -16.22 1.08
C ASN A 183 6.74 -16.08 -0.46
N GLY A 184 7.65 -15.31 -1.05
CA GLY A 184 7.76 -15.06 -2.49
C GLY A 184 9.03 -14.28 -2.81
N ARG A 185 9.13 -13.77 -4.04
CA ARG A 185 10.35 -13.13 -4.55
C ARG A 185 10.55 -11.73 -3.97
N VAL A 186 11.69 -11.51 -3.32
CA VAL A 186 12.24 -10.20 -2.98
C VAL A 186 13.20 -9.79 -4.11
N ASP A 187 12.91 -8.69 -4.79
CA ASP A 187 13.67 -8.24 -5.96
C ASP A 187 14.93 -7.46 -5.57
N GLY A 188 14.98 -6.95 -4.34
CA GLY A 188 16.14 -6.26 -3.79
C GLY A 188 15.87 -5.62 -2.44
N PHE A 189 16.83 -4.84 -1.98
CA PHE A 189 16.77 -4.15 -0.70
C PHE A 189 17.11 -2.66 -0.87
N VAL A 190 16.48 -1.85 -0.03
CA VAL A 190 16.86 -0.46 0.19
C VAL A 190 17.56 -0.40 1.55
N ALA A 191 18.84 -0.06 1.55
CA ALA A 191 19.58 0.10 2.80
C ALA A 191 19.26 1.46 3.44
N GLU A 192 18.75 1.42 4.65
CA GLU A 192 18.41 2.58 5.45
C GLU A 192 19.56 2.88 6.43
N GLY A 193 20.16 4.05 6.31
CA GLY A 193 21.24 4.50 7.16
C GLY A 193 20.80 5.49 8.23
N ALA A 194 21.74 5.93 9.07
CA ALA A 194 21.48 6.84 10.18
C ALA A 194 20.88 8.19 9.77
N VAL A 195 21.12 8.62 8.53
CA VAL A 195 20.63 9.91 7.99
C VAL A 195 19.27 9.79 7.30
N ALA A 196 18.66 8.60 7.28
CA ALA A 196 17.35 8.41 6.70
C ALA A 196 16.31 9.20 7.48
N GLY A 197 15.42 9.89 6.75
CA GLY A 197 14.31 10.64 7.35
C GLY A 197 13.06 9.79 7.55
N GLY A 198 12.11 10.32 8.31
CA GLY A 198 10.81 9.66 8.53
C GLY A 198 10.85 8.51 9.53
N HIS A 199 10.12 7.44 9.26
CA HIS A 199 10.11 6.24 10.10
C HIS A 199 11.35 5.40 9.85
N ASN A 200 12.38 5.69 10.60
CA ASN A 200 13.66 4.98 10.54
C ASN A 200 13.57 3.67 11.36
N ALA A 201 14.12 2.59 10.84
CA ALA A 201 14.27 1.35 11.58
C ALA A 201 15.43 1.50 12.57
N PRO A 202 15.22 1.31 13.89
CA PRO A 202 16.31 1.39 14.84
C PRO A 202 17.31 0.25 14.62
N PRO A 203 18.61 0.46 14.92
CA PRO A 203 19.58 -0.62 14.94
C PRO A 203 19.15 -1.70 15.94
N ARG A 204 19.51 -2.94 15.67
CA ARG A 204 19.21 -4.05 16.58
C ARG A 204 20.23 -4.13 17.70
N GLY A 205 19.75 -4.39 18.91
CA GLY A 205 20.58 -4.51 20.12
C GLY A 205 20.71 -3.20 20.88
N ALA A 206 21.79 -3.08 21.67
CA ALA A 206 22.09 -1.85 22.39
C ALA A 206 22.45 -0.72 21.42
N LEU A 207 21.89 0.46 21.65
CA LEU A 207 22.19 1.65 20.86
C LEU A 207 23.69 1.98 20.99
N GLN A 208 24.40 1.93 19.87
CA GLN A 208 25.78 2.40 19.75
C GLN A 208 25.77 3.63 18.84
N LEU A 209 26.45 4.66 19.29
CA LEU A 209 26.60 5.91 18.54
C LEU A 209 28.03 6.05 18.01
N ASN A 210 28.16 6.60 16.81
CA ASN A 210 29.45 7.01 16.27
C ASN A 210 29.89 8.38 16.87
N ASP A 211 31.04 8.89 16.44
CA ASP A 211 31.60 10.18 16.93
C ASP A 211 30.71 11.40 16.57
N ARG A 212 29.76 11.23 15.66
CA ARG A 212 28.77 12.24 15.28
C ARG A 212 27.45 12.14 16.03
N GLY A 213 27.33 11.19 16.96
CA GLY A 213 26.11 10.91 17.69
C GLY A 213 25.03 10.17 16.85
N GLU A 214 25.41 9.57 15.70
CA GLU A 214 24.51 8.82 14.84
C GLU A 214 24.51 7.34 15.24
N PRO A 215 23.35 6.62 15.15
CA PRO A 215 23.31 5.20 15.37
C PRO A 215 24.21 4.43 14.41
N THR A 216 24.95 3.45 14.90
CA THR A 216 25.71 2.52 14.07
C THR A 216 24.83 1.31 13.73
N TYR A 217 24.76 1.00 12.44
CA TYR A 217 24.01 -0.15 11.91
C TYR A 217 24.99 -1.30 11.62
N GLY A 218 24.68 -2.50 12.10
CA GLY A 218 25.48 -3.71 11.92
C GLY A 218 25.18 -4.47 10.61
#